data_429ee36beddd5930b075641e7e1e2ddf
#
_entry.id   429ee36beddd5930b075641e7e1e2ddf
#
_cell.length_a   1.000
_cell.length_b   1.000
_cell.length_c   1.000
_cell.angle_alpha   90.00
_cell.angle_beta   90.00
_cell.angle_gamma   90.00
#
_symmetry.space_group_name_H-M   'P 1'
#
loop_
_entity.id
_entity.type
_entity.pdbx_description
1 polymer ?
#
loop_
_entity_poly.entity_id
_entity_poly.type
_entity_poly.pdbx_seq_one_letter_code
_entity_poly.pdbx_strand_id
1 'polypeptide(L)'
;MTDPVQNPYISPESIAEDAPGGSLSEFVRPGQIITFALVQGVLVITAILFLFIKGEAAAANPAAPNAPTAGGGDLVLPGIGIVAAVGACVIAFALRTMLRRTSINKYRKTETKPQEIASQDASLTPAMRQLMKNSQVGTLIGQVILEGAAVMNAILMVVDDNIIHLVPIAILVAGIVIQLPTVGKKRQLAKTATDDR
;
A
#
# COMPACT_ATOMS: atom_id res chain seq x y z
N MET A 1 22.86 -17.72 51.82
CA MET A 1 22.92 -17.44 50.36
C MET A 1 21.52 -17.73 49.83
N THR A 2 20.74 -16.71 49.61
CA THR A 2 19.38 -16.80 49.06
C THR A 2 19.45 -16.52 47.57
N ASP A 3 19.11 -17.53 46.75
CA ASP A 3 19.00 -17.37 45.29
C ASP A 3 17.99 -16.26 44.99
N PRO A 4 18.30 -15.36 44.04
CA PRO A 4 17.33 -14.37 43.59
C PRO A 4 16.16 -15.09 42.91
N VAL A 5 14.97 -14.95 43.47
CA VAL A 5 13.72 -15.43 42.89
C VAL A 5 13.58 -14.80 41.49
N GLN A 6 13.80 -15.59 40.43
CA GLN A 6 13.49 -15.17 39.06
C GLN A 6 12.00 -14.86 38.97
N ASN A 7 11.68 -13.62 38.64
CA ASN A 7 10.31 -13.20 38.41
C ASN A 7 9.75 -13.88 37.14
N PRO A 8 8.75 -14.80 37.24
CA PRO A 8 8.21 -15.52 36.12
C PRO A 8 7.37 -14.65 35.17
N TYR A 9 7.17 -13.38 35.50
CA TYR A 9 6.41 -12.42 34.67
C TYR A 9 7.35 -11.48 33.93
N ILE A 10 8.38 -12.00 33.28
CA ILE A 10 9.06 -11.23 32.22
C ILE A 10 8.07 -11.19 31.05
N SER A 11 7.46 -10.04 30.85
CA SER A 11 6.55 -9.81 29.74
C SER A 11 7.26 -10.14 28.43
N PRO A 12 6.58 -10.84 27.48
CA PRO A 12 7.14 -11.09 26.12
C PRO A 12 7.60 -9.82 25.42
N GLU A 13 7.06 -8.67 25.79
CA GLU A 13 7.49 -7.35 25.28
C GLU A 13 8.92 -6.99 25.72
N SER A 14 9.38 -7.37 26.92
CA SER A 14 10.74 -7.07 27.37
C SER A 14 11.81 -7.87 26.63
N ILE A 15 11.48 -9.07 26.13
CA ILE A 15 12.39 -9.92 25.34
C ILE A 15 12.54 -9.38 23.92
N ALA A 16 11.53 -8.68 23.39
CA ALA A 16 11.58 -8.10 22.05
C ALA A 16 12.37 -6.77 21.99
N GLU A 17 12.61 -6.14 23.14
CA GLU A 17 13.29 -4.84 23.22
C GLU A 17 14.82 -4.97 23.09
N ASP A 18 15.39 -6.12 23.48
CA ASP A 18 16.83 -6.40 23.44
C ASP A 18 17.33 -7.11 22.17
N ALA A 19 16.43 -7.36 21.19
CA ALA A 19 16.86 -7.90 19.91
C ALA A 19 17.78 -6.89 19.19
N PRO A 20 18.96 -7.33 18.69
CA PRO A 20 19.91 -6.44 18.01
C PRO A 20 19.17 -5.66 16.91
N GLY A 21 19.34 -4.33 16.93
CA GLY A 21 18.56 -3.38 16.15
C GLY A 21 18.53 -3.73 14.67
N GLY A 22 17.32 -4.03 14.17
CA GLY A 22 17.11 -4.37 12.76
C GLY A 22 17.62 -3.27 11.82
N SER A 23 18.11 -3.68 10.67
CA SER A 23 18.63 -2.78 9.63
C SER A 23 17.49 -2.16 8.78
N LEU A 24 17.76 -1.07 8.06
CA LEU A 24 16.78 -0.46 7.15
C LEU A 24 16.28 -1.45 6.08
N SER A 25 17.14 -2.36 5.64
CA SER A 25 16.80 -3.37 4.63
C SER A 25 15.73 -4.35 5.12
N GLU A 26 15.74 -4.70 6.41
CA GLU A 26 14.73 -5.58 7.02
C GLU A 26 13.33 -4.96 7.01
N PHE A 27 13.21 -3.64 7.09
CA PHE A 27 11.92 -2.94 6.99
C PHE A 27 11.44 -2.74 5.55
N VAL A 28 12.34 -2.80 4.56
CA VAL A 28 11.97 -2.57 3.16
C VAL A 28 11.45 -3.84 2.50
N ARG A 29 12.11 -4.99 2.71
CA ARG A 29 11.78 -6.27 2.06
C ARG A 29 10.33 -6.72 2.24
N PRO A 30 9.75 -6.79 3.46
CA PRO A 30 8.36 -7.19 3.63
C PRO A 30 7.38 -6.27 2.89
N GLY A 31 7.64 -4.95 2.92
CA GLY A 31 6.82 -3.99 2.21
C GLY A 31 6.85 -4.15 0.69
N GLN A 32 8.00 -4.52 0.13
CA GLN A 32 8.12 -4.82 -1.30
C GLN A 32 7.33 -6.07 -1.68
N ILE A 33 7.47 -7.16 -0.90
CA ILE A 33 6.74 -8.41 -1.14
C ILE A 33 5.23 -8.16 -1.13
N ILE A 34 4.73 -7.43 -0.12
CA ILE A 34 3.31 -7.10 -0.03
C ILE A 34 2.87 -6.25 -1.23
N THR A 35 3.64 -5.24 -1.60
CA THR A 35 3.32 -4.41 -2.77
C THR A 35 3.22 -5.23 -4.06
N PHE A 36 4.16 -6.15 -4.28
CA PHE A 36 4.11 -7.06 -5.44
C PHE A 36 2.89 -7.97 -5.40
N ALA A 37 2.55 -8.53 -4.23
CA ALA A 37 1.36 -9.37 -4.07
C ALA A 37 0.08 -8.60 -4.38
N LEU A 38 -0.06 -7.36 -3.91
CA LEU A 38 -1.21 -6.49 -4.20
C LEU A 38 -1.32 -6.18 -5.69
N VAL A 39 -0.24 -5.78 -6.35
CA VAL A 39 -0.23 -5.52 -7.79
C VAL A 39 -0.60 -6.76 -8.58
N GLN A 40 0.00 -7.91 -8.24
CA GLN A 40 -0.31 -9.18 -8.88
C GLN A 40 -1.77 -9.57 -8.68
N GLY A 41 -2.32 -9.39 -7.47
CA GLY A 41 -3.73 -9.64 -7.16
C GLY A 41 -4.67 -8.84 -8.06
N VAL A 42 -4.46 -7.53 -8.18
CA VAL A 42 -5.25 -6.67 -9.07
C VAL A 42 -5.16 -7.14 -10.52
N LEU A 43 -3.94 -7.42 -11.02
CA LEU A 43 -3.74 -7.84 -12.41
C LEU A 43 -4.42 -9.18 -12.71
N VAL A 44 -4.30 -10.15 -11.80
CA VAL A 44 -4.95 -11.47 -11.97
C VAL A 44 -6.46 -11.33 -11.95
N ILE A 45 -7.04 -10.61 -10.99
CA ILE A 45 -8.48 -10.38 -10.93
C ILE A 45 -8.95 -9.68 -12.20
N THR A 46 -8.28 -8.61 -12.62
CA THR A 46 -8.64 -7.87 -13.83
C THR A 46 -8.56 -8.76 -15.07
N ALA A 47 -7.52 -9.60 -15.19
CA ALA A 47 -7.37 -10.52 -16.30
C ALA A 47 -8.50 -11.58 -16.34
N ILE A 48 -8.84 -12.17 -15.19
CA ILE A 48 -9.94 -13.14 -15.09
C ILE A 48 -11.27 -12.50 -15.51
N LEU A 49 -11.58 -11.32 -14.97
CA LEU A 49 -12.82 -10.61 -15.30
C LEU A 49 -12.85 -10.17 -16.76
N PHE A 50 -11.73 -9.74 -17.33
CA PHE A 50 -11.61 -9.40 -18.75
C PHE A 50 -11.85 -10.62 -19.66
N LEU A 51 -11.28 -11.78 -19.29
CA LEU A 51 -11.50 -13.02 -20.05
C LEU A 51 -12.95 -13.48 -19.95
N PHE A 52 -13.62 -13.24 -18.81
CA PHE A 52 -15.04 -13.54 -18.64
C PHE A 52 -15.90 -12.75 -19.63
N ILE A 53 -15.69 -11.43 -19.73
CA ILE A 53 -16.37 -10.57 -20.71
C ILE A 53 -16.14 -11.08 -22.13
N LYS A 54 -14.91 -11.41 -22.50
CA LYS A 54 -14.57 -11.89 -23.85
C LYS A 54 -15.16 -13.27 -24.13
N GLY A 55 -15.24 -14.14 -23.11
CA GLY A 55 -15.85 -15.47 -23.22
C GLY A 55 -17.35 -15.42 -23.52
N GLU A 56 -18.08 -14.54 -22.86
CA GLU A 56 -19.51 -14.34 -23.11
C GLU A 56 -19.76 -13.75 -24.49
N ALA A 57 -18.97 -12.76 -24.93
CA ALA A 57 -19.06 -12.19 -26.26
C ALA A 57 -18.78 -13.22 -27.38
N ALA A 58 -17.89 -14.17 -27.15
CA ALA A 58 -17.60 -15.24 -28.11
C ALA A 58 -18.67 -16.34 -28.14
N ALA A 59 -19.39 -16.57 -27.02
CA ALA A 59 -20.47 -17.52 -26.93
C ALA A 59 -21.81 -16.98 -27.46
N ALA A 60 -21.98 -15.65 -27.45
CA ALA A 60 -23.14 -15.00 -28.06
C ALA A 60 -23.08 -15.18 -29.58
N ASN A 61 -23.99 -16.01 -30.07
CA ASN A 61 -24.15 -16.56 -31.41
C ASN A 61 -23.72 -15.61 -32.54
N PRO A 62 -22.76 -15.98 -33.42
CA PRO A 62 -22.30 -15.15 -34.53
C PRO A 62 -23.34 -14.91 -35.64
N ALA A 63 -24.53 -15.46 -35.50
CA ALA A 63 -25.61 -15.38 -36.49
C ALA A 63 -26.59 -14.20 -36.31
N ALA A 64 -26.39 -13.34 -35.32
CA ALA A 64 -27.18 -12.12 -35.14
C ALA A 64 -26.38 -10.84 -35.45
N PRO A 65 -26.23 -10.46 -36.74
CA PRO A 65 -25.39 -9.33 -37.11
C PRO A 65 -25.91 -7.94 -36.71
N ASN A 66 -27.10 -7.89 -36.06
CA ASN A 66 -27.76 -6.62 -35.69
C ASN A 66 -28.31 -6.60 -34.26
N ALA A 67 -27.78 -7.43 -33.36
CA ALA A 67 -28.05 -7.16 -31.96
C ALA A 67 -27.44 -5.77 -31.63
N PRO A 68 -28.26 -4.79 -31.16
CA PRO A 68 -27.69 -3.54 -30.71
C PRO A 68 -26.64 -3.88 -29.65
N THR A 69 -25.39 -3.60 -29.97
CA THR A 69 -24.34 -3.63 -28.97
C THR A 69 -24.83 -2.74 -27.85
N ALA A 70 -25.13 -3.34 -26.69
CA ALA A 70 -25.58 -2.61 -25.49
C ALA A 70 -24.52 -1.61 -24.97
N GLY A 71 -23.51 -1.31 -25.77
CA GLY A 71 -22.47 -0.33 -25.59
C GLY A 71 -22.89 1.10 -25.92
N GLY A 72 -24.17 1.42 -25.85
CA GLY A 72 -24.68 2.80 -26.03
C GLY A 72 -24.49 3.63 -24.79
N GLY A 73 -23.25 4.01 -24.48
CA GLY A 73 -22.95 5.37 -24.01
C GLY A 73 -23.55 5.84 -22.68
N ASP A 74 -23.96 4.97 -21.78
CA ASP A 74 -24.27 5.44 -20.43
C ASP A 74 -22.95 5.72 -19.68
N LEU A 75 -22.56 7.00 -19.65
CA LEU A 75 -21.32 7.47 -18.98
C LEU A 75 -21.43 7.46 -17.46
N VAL A 76 -22.53 7.00 -16.88
CA VAL A 76 -22.74 7.01 -15.43
C VAL A 76 -21.80 6.05 -14.73
N LEU A 77 -21.72 4.78 -15.16
CA LEU A 77 -20.84 3.80 -14.54
C LEU A 77 -19.35 4.12 -14.72
N PRO A 78 -18.86 4.47 -15.92
CA PRO A 78 -17.49 4.99 -16.08
C PRO A 78 -17.22 6.21 -15.22
N GLY A 79 -18.17 7.14 -15.12
CA GLY A 79 -18.07 8.30 -14.24
C GLY A 79 -17.89 7.93 -12.77
N ILE A 80 -18.67 6.97 -12.27
CA ILE A 80 -18.54 6.43 -10.91
C ILE A 80 -17.15 5.80 -10.71
N GLY A 81 -16.68 5.02 -11.66
CA GLY A 81 -15.35 4.39 -11.61
C GLY A 81 -14.21 5.41 -11.51
N ILE A 82 -14.29 6.49 -12.30
CA ILE A 82 -13.30 7.57 -12.28
C ILE A 82 -13.35 8.32 -10.95
N VAL A 83 -14.54 8.70 -10.47
CA VAL A 83 -14.72 9.40 -9.18
C VAL A 83 -14.18 8.55 -8.03
N ALA A 84 -14.46 7.26 -8.01
CA ALA A 84 -13.94 6.33 -7.02
C ALA A 84 -12.41 6.26 -7.07
N ALA A 85 -11.81 6.19 -8.25
CA ALA A 85 -10.35 6.15 -8.42
C ALA A 85 -9.68 7.45 -7.93
N VAL A 86 -10.22 8.61 -8.32
CA VAL A 86 -9.72 9.92 -7.87
C VAL A 86 -9.86 10.06 -6.36
N GLY A 87 -11.03 9.69 -5.80
CA GLY A 87 -11.28 9.71 -4.36
C GLY A 87 -10.29 8.81 -3.60
N ALA A 88 -10.05 7.60 -4.07
CA ALA A 88 -9.08 6.68 -3.50
C ALA A 88 -7.66 7.25 -3.52
N CYS A 89 -7.23 7.87 -4.62
CA CYS A 89 -5.92 8.53 -4.72
C CYS A 89 -5.80 9.68 -3.70
N VAL A 90 -6.81 10.54 -3.58
CA VAL A 90 -6.81 11.65 -2.63
C VAL A 90 -6.75 11.13 -1.20
N ILE A 91 -7.59 10.15 -0.84
CA ILE A 91 -7.64 9.58 0.50
C ILE A 91 -6.31 8.88 0.84
N ALA A 92 -5.77 8.05 -0.06
CA ALA A 92 -4.51 7.35 0.15
C ALA A 92 -3.35 8.33 0.37
N PHE A 93 -3.29 9.42 -0.41
CA PHE A 93 -2.28 10.47 -0.27
C PHE A 93 -2.43 11.25 1.04
N ALA A 94 -3.65 11.66 1.38
CA ALA A 94 -3.95 12.40 2.60
C ALA A 94 -3.62 11.60 3.87
N LEU A 95 -4.07 10.35 3.94
CA LEU A 95 -3.78 9.45 5.06
C LEU A 95 -2.28 9.20 5.22
N ARG A 96 -1.59 8.92 4.11
CA ARG A 96 -0.14 8.71 4.14
C ARG A 96 0.59 9.94 4.67
N THR A 97 0.21 11.13 4.22
CA THR A 97 0.82 12.39 4.65
C THR A 97 0.54 12.65 6.13
N MET A 98 -0.69 12.44 6.57
CA MET A 98 -1.10 12.60 7.96
C MET A 98 -0.34 11.62 8.88
N LEU A 99 -0.32 10.34 8.54
CA LEU A 99 0.38 9.32 9.33
C LEU A 99 1.89 9.55 9.38
N ARG A 100 2.49 10.00 8.26
CA ARG A 100 3.90 10.38 8.20
C ARG A 100 4.20 11.53 9.15
N ARG A 101 3.41 12.62 9.11
CA ARG A 101 3.58 13.79 9.99
C ARG A 101 3.44 13.41 11.47
N THR A 102 2.41 12.63 11.80
CA THR A 102 2.17 12.16 13.17
C THR A 102 3.34 11.30 13.67
N SER A 103 3.85 10.42 12.83
CA SER A 103 4.99 9.55 13.18
C SER A 103 6.28 10.33 13.38
N ILE A 104 6.56 11.34 12.54
CA ILE A 104 7.72 12.23 12.71
C ILE A 104 7.59 13.04 14.00
N ASN A 105 6.42 13.61 14.27
CA ASN A 105 6.19 14.38 15.49
C ASN A 105 6.34 13.53 16.76
N LYS A 106 5.87 12.26 16.71
CA LYS A 106 6.06 11.33 17.82
C LYS A 106 7.55 11.01 18.03
N TYR A 107 8.28 10.71 16.95
CA TYR A 107 9.72 10.46 16.99
C TYR A 107 10.47 11.63 17.64
N ARG A 108 10.21 12.87 17.20
CA ARG A 108 10.85 14.09 17.72
C ARG A 108 10.61 14.33 19.21
N LYS A 109 9.46 13.88 19.74
CA LYS A 109 9.14 13.97 21.18
C LYS A 109 9.83 12.90 22.01
N THR A 110 10.10 11.74 21.43
CA THR A 110 10.64 10.58 22.15
C THR A 110 12.15 10.54 22.13
N GLU A 111 12.79 10.96 21.02
CA GLU A 111 14.22 10.89 20.83
C GLU A 111 14.90 12.20 21.22
N THR A 112 15.79 12.14 22.22
CA THR A 112 16.53 13.31 22.69
C THR A 112 17.78 13.58 21.83
N LYS A 113 18.38 12.51 21.28
CA LYS A 113 19.56 12.59 20.40
C LYS A 113 19.20 12.04 19.01
N PRO A 114 19.20 12.88 17.96
CA PRO A 114 18.92 12.41 16.60
C PRO A 114 19.92 11.33 16.17
N GLN A 115 19.41 10.22 15.65
CA GLN A 115 20.25 9.19 15.08
C GLN A 115 20.53 9.49 13.61
N GLU A 116 21.79 9.73 13.27
CA GLU A 116 22.22 9.80 11.89
C GLU A 116 22.42 8.40 11.31
N ILE A 117 21.72 8.08 10.22
CA ILE A 117 21.81 6.79 9.54
C ILE A 117 22.87 6.87 8.45
N ALA A 118 24.10 6.54 8.81
CA ALA A 118 25.24 6.57 7.89
C ALA A 118 25.21 5.44 6.85
N SER A 119 24.74 4.25 7.21
CA SER A 119 24.72 3.06 6.33
C SER A 119 23.35 2.38 6.32
N GLN A 120 23.15 1.46 5.34
CA GLN A 120 21.91 0.66 5.23
C GLN A 120 21.80 -0.40 6.35
N ASP A 121 22.93 -0.82 6.87
CA ASP A 121 23.05 -1.88 7.88
C ASP A 121 23.29 -1.30 9.29
N ALA A 122 23.19 0.03 9.44
CA ALA A 122 23.27 0.64 10.76
C ALA A 122 22.11 0.16 11.65
N SER A 123 22.44 -0.21 12.89
CA SER A 123 21.43 -0.55 13.89
C SER A 123 20.55 0.66 14.20
N LEU A 124 19.24 0.45 14.22
CA LEU A 124 18.27 1.51 14.46
C LEU A 124 17.93 1.61 15.94
N THR A 125 17.82 2.84 16.48
CA THR A 125 17.26 3.05 17.82
C THR A 125 15.80 2.57 17.90
N PRO A 126 15.29 2.21 19.08
CA PRO A 126 13.88 1.80 19.25
C PRO A 126 12.89 2.84 18.70
N ALA A 127 13.15 4.14 18.93
CA ALA A 127 12.31 5.22 18.41
C ALA A 127 12.35 5.30 16.87
N MET A 128 13.52 5.11 16.25
CA MET A 128 13.67 5.09 14.80
C MET A 128 12.98 3.85 14.20
N ARG A 129 13.10 2.68 14.85
CA ARG A 129 12.36 1.47 14.43
C ARG A 129 10.85 1.70 14.44
N GLN A 130 10.34 2.34 15.48
CA GLN A 130 8.92 2.67 15.58
C GLN A 130 8.48 3.63 14.46
N LEU A 131 9.29 4.65 14.14
CA LEU A 131 9.05 5.55 13.01
C LEU A 131 8.96 4.77 11.69
N MET A 132 9.89 3.83 11.45
CA MET A 132 9.91 3.02 10.24
C MET A 132 8.69 2.10 10.14
N LYS A 133 8.29 1.43 11.24
CA LYS A 133 7.08 0.61 11.32
C LYS A 133 5.82 1.42 11.01
N ASN A 134 5.63 2.56 11.67
CA ASN A 134 4.47 3.42 11.47
C ASN A 134 4.39 3.95 10.02
N SER A 135 5.53 4.33 9.45
CA SER A 135 5.61 4.74 8.04
C SER A 135 5.25 3.60 7.08
N GLN A 136 5.60 2.36 7.41
CA GLN A 136 5.25 1.18 6.61
C GLN A 136 3.76 0.91 6.66
N VAL A 137 3.16 0.93 7.86
CA VAL A 137 1.71 0.77 8.03
C VAL A 137 0.95 1.82 7.23
N GLY A 138 1.37 3.10 7.29
CA GLY A 138 0.75 4.16 6.49
C GLY A 138 0.83 3.94 4.98
N THR A 139 1.94 3.37 4.50
CA THR A 139 2.09 3.01 3.08
C THR A 139 1.16 1.85 2.70
N LEU A 140 1.08 0.80 3.52
CA LEU A 140 0.21 -0.35 3.28
C LEU A 140 -1.27 0.04 3.26
N ILE A 141 -1.72 0.87 4.21
CA ILE A 141 -3.10 1.38 4.21
C ILE A 141 -3.42 2.12 2.90
N GLY A 142 -2.51 2.99 2.45
CA GLY A 142 -2.67 3.69 1.18
C GLY A 142 -2.76 2.74 -0.01
N GLN A 143 -1.94 1.70 -0.06
CA GLN A 143 -1.95 0.69 -1.12
C GLN A 143 -3.25 -0.13 -1.13
N VAL A 144 -3.75 -0.56 0.04
CA VAL A 144 -5.02 -1.31 0.16
C VAL A 144 -6.22 -0.46 -0.33
N ILE A 145 -6.23 0.84 -0.06
CA ILE A 145 -7.28 1.74 -0.57
C ILE A 145 -7.24 1.80 -2.11
N LEU A 146 -6.06 1.93 -2.70
CA LEU A 146 -5.91 1.95 -4.16
C LEU A 146 -6.27 0.60 -4.79
N GLU A 147 -5.88 -0.51 -4.15
CA GLU A 147 -6.24 -1.87 -4.59
C GLU A 147 -7.76 -2.06 -4.59
N GLY A 148 -8.44 -1.71 -3.50
CA GLY A 148 -9.90 -1.82 -3.40
C GLY A 148 -10.61 -1.02 -4.50
N ALA A 149 -10.14 0.19 -4.80
CA ALA A 149 -10.69 0.99 -5.90
C ALA A 149 -10.40 0.37 -7.29
N ALA A 150 -9.23 -0.27 -7.47
CA ALA A 150 -8.90 -0.95 -8.72
C ALA A 150 -9.78 -2.19 -8.93
N VAL A 151 -10.00 -3.00 -7.90
CA VAL A 151 -10.91 -4.16 -7.94
C VAL A 151 -12.35 -3.70 -8.20
N MET A 152 -12.80 -2.62 -7.57
CA MET A 152 -14.12 -2.04 -7.84
C MET A 152 -14.27 -1.65 -9.32
N ASN A 153 -13.28 -0.99 -9.92
CA ASN A 153 -13.30 -0.66 -11.35
C ASN A 153 -13.27 -1.91 -12.24
N ALA A 154 -12.57 -2.99 -11.82
CA ALA A 154 -12.59 -4.25 -12.54
C ALA A 154 -13.97 -4.92 -12.51
N ILE A 155 -14.71 -4.82 -11.40
CA ILE A 155 -16.11 -5.28 -11.31
C ILE A 155 -17.01 -4.42 -12.19
N LEU A 156 -16.88 -3.08 -12.16
CA LEU A 156 -17.66 -2.18 -13.00
C LEU A 156 -17.41 -2.46 -14.49
N MET A 157 -16.20 -2.83 -14.88
CA MET A 157 -15.88 -3.24 -16.24
C MET A 157 -16.72 -4.41 -16.72
N VAL A 158 -17.02 -5.39 -15.83
CA VAL A 158 -17.90 -6.52 -16.17
C VAL A 158 -19.36 -6.07 -16.23
N VAL A 159 -19.80 -5.26 -15.28
CA VAL A 159 -21.21 -4.82 -15.17
C VAL A 159 -21.62 -3.93 -16.34
N ASP A 160 -20.69 -3.09 -16.80
CA ASP A 160 -20.91 -2.10 -17.86
C ASP A 160 -20.51 -2.62 -19.26
N ASP A 161 -19.90 -3.82 -19.33
CA ASP A 161 -19.26 -4.38 -20.52
C ASP A 161 -18.37 -3.34 -21.26
N ASN A 162 -17.70 -2.49 -20.49
CA ASN A 162 -16.96 -1.35 -20.99
C ASN A 162 -15.49 -1.36 -20.55
N ILE A 163 -14.58 -1.49 -21.52
CA ILE A 163 -13.14 -1.54 -21.28
C ILE A 163 -12.54 -0.21 -20.79
N ILE A 164 -13.29 0.90 -20.80
CA ILE A 164 -12.81 2.21 -20.34
C ILE A 164 -12.34 2.17 -18.89
N HIS A 165 -12.89 1.25 -18.07
CA HIS A 165 -12.49 1.02 -16.69
C HIS A 165 -11.04 0.54 -16.53
N LEU A 166 -10.38 0.06 -17.60
CA LEU A 166 -8.95 -0.27 -17.57
C LEU A 166 -8.07 0.97 -17.31
N VAL A 167 -8.53 2.15 -17.72
CA VAL A 167 -7.77 3.40 -17.52
C VAL A 167 -7.62 3.72 -16.03
N PRO A 168 -8.70 3.84 -15.23
CA PRO A 168 -8.55 4.05 -13.80
C PRO A 168 -7.83 2.89 -13.11
N ILE A 169 -8.01 1.63 -13.52
CA ILE A 169 -7.26 0.49 -12.97
C ILE A 169 -5.76 0.69 -13.17
N ALA A 170 -5.32 1.04 -14.38
CA ALA A 170 -3.91 1.28 -14.68
C ALA A 170 -3.32 2.42 -13.84
N ILE A 171 -4.07 3.52 -13.65
CA ILE A 171 -3.66 4.65 -12.82
C ILE A 171 -3.52 4.21 -11.35
N LEU A 172 -4.47 3.44 -10.82
CA LEU A 172 -4.44 2.94 -9.45
C LEU A 172 -3.29 1.97 -9.21
N VAL A 173 -3.03 1.05 -10.14
CA VAL A 173 -1.87 0.14 -10.10
C VAL A 173 -0.57 0.93 -10.13
N ALA A 174 -0.44 1.93 -11.00
CA ALA A 174 0.71 2.83 -11.00
C ALA A 174 0.86 3.54 -9.65
N GLY A 175 -0.24 3.99 -9.05
CA GLY A 175 -0.27 4.58 -7.72
C GLY A 175 0.28 3.63 -6.63
N ILE A 176 -0.06 2.34 -6.67
CA ILE A 176 0.47 1.32 -5.77
C ILE A 176 1.99 1.17 -5.98
N VAL A 177 2.44 1.05 -7.23
CA VAL A 177 3.87 0.89 -7.58
C VAL A 177 4.70 2.11 -7.16
N ILE A 178 4.19 3.33 -7.36
CA ILE A 178 4.85 4.56 -6.91
C ILE A 178 5.04 4.58 -5.39
N GLN A 179 4.16 3.93 -4.63
CA GLN A 179 4.27 3.83 -3.18
C GLN A 179 5.26 2.75 -2.71
N LEU A 180 5.86 1.97 -3.61
CA LEU A 180 6.83 0.92 -3.27
C LEU A 180 7.87 1.45 -2.26
N PRO A 181 8.03 0.78 -1.11
CA PRO A 181 9.04 1.15 -0.14
C PRO A 181 10.43 0.86 -0.68
N THR A 182 11.29 1.87 -0.64
CA THR A 182 12.69 1.75 -1.02
C THR A 182 13.59 2.23 0.11
N VAL A 183 14.81 1.73 0.17
CA VAL A 183 15.80 2.17 1.17
C VAL A 183 16.02 3.68 1.10
N GLY A 184 16.08 4.26 -0.12
CA GLY A 184 16.22 5.70 -0.32
C GLY A 184 15.10 6.52 0.31
N LYS A 185 13.83 6.09 0.12
CA LYS A 185 12.66 6.75 0.74
C LYS A 185 12.69 6.66 2.27
N LYS A 186 13.14 5.51 2.82
CA LYS A 186 13.27 5.34 4.28
C LYS A 186 14.40 6.20 4.85
N ARG A 187 15.55 6.28 4.14
CA ARG A 187 16.64 7.16 4.53
C ARG A 187 16.21 8.64 4.49
N GLN A 188 15.50 9.06 3.45
CA GLN A 188 14.97 10.41 3.36
C GLN A 188 13.98 10.72 4.49
N LEU A 189 13.13 9.75 4.88
CA LEU A 189 12.23 9.90 6.02
C LEU A 189 13.00 10.12 7.32
N ALA A 190 14.03 9.30 7.56
CA ALA A 190 14.91 9.46 8.72
C ALA A 190 15.57 10.83 8.74
N LYS A 191 16.16 11.25 7.62
CA LYS A 191 16.77 12.58 7.47
C LYS A 191 15.77 13.70 7.79
N THR A 192 14.57 13.69 7.18
CA THR A 192 13.52 14.68 7.49
C THR A 192 13.14 14.69 8.97
N ALA A 193 13.16 13.53 9.64
CA ALA A 193 12.84 13.47 11.06
C ALA A 193 13.93 14.10 11.97
N THR A 194 15.18 14.13 11.49
CA THR A 194 16.34 14.65 12.23
C THR A 194 16.68 16.11 11.88
N ASP A 195 16.55 16.55 10.63
CA ASP A 195 17.03 17.84 10.13
C ASP A 195 16.17 19.06 10.56
N ASP A 196 14.87 18.88 10.78
CA ASP A 196 13.97 20.00 11.12
C ASP A 196 13.92 20.27 12.64
N ARG A 197 15.04 20.14 13.35
CA ARG A 197 15.19 20.56 14.76
C ARG A 197 16.08 21.83 14.85
#